data_02a9b24f6f574a6260bfff1047a13c52
#
_entry.id   02a9b24f6f574a6260bfff1047a13c52
#
_cell.length_a   1.000
_cell.length_b   1.000
_cell.length_c   1.000
_cell.angle_alpha   90.00
_cell.angle_beta   90.00
_cell.angle_gamma   90.00
#
_symmetry.space_group_name_H-M   'P 1'
#
loop_
_entity.id
_entity.type
_entity.pdbx_description
1 polymer ?
#
loop_
_entity_poly.entity_id
_entity_poly.type
_entity_poly.pdbx_seq_one_letter_code
_entity_poly.pdbx_strand_id
1 'polypeptide(L)'
;MDDTVLRPLPARLAREVLQAHGRELAAAGPHHPVTLRFSQEEMSQMLGASRQSINRLLKQWERGGAIEVAYRSLTVLDPEALRLLTERDEG
;
A
#
# COMPACT_ATOMS: atom_id res chain seq x y z
N MET A 1 -14.92 -4.48 -20.44
CA MET A 1 -14.55 -4.41 -19.85
C MET A 1 -14.42 -4.13 -19.11
N ASP A 2 -14.23 -4.07 -18.73
CA ASP A 2 -14.07 -3.90 -17.91
C ASP A 2 -13.55 -3.22 -17.30
N ASP A 3 -13.65 -2.74 -17.07
CA ASP A 3 -13.28 -1.81 -16.60
C ASP A 3 -13.31 -1.79 -15.31
N THR A 4 -13.99 -2.21 -14.87
CA THR A 4 -14.12 -2.35 -13.61
C THR A 4 -12.99 -2.74 -13.05
N VAL A 5 -12.52 -3.43 -13.67
CA VAL A 5 -11.47 -3.95 -13.32
C VAL A 5 -10.48 -3.14 -13.15
N LEU A 6 -10.60 -2.04 -13.54
CA LEU A 6 -9.43 -1.44 -13.71
C LEU A 6 -9.24 -0.28 -12.86
N ARG A 7 -9.27 -0.43 -11.58
CA ARG A 7 -8.76 0.61 -10.72
C ARG A 7 -7.29 0.78 -10.98
N PRO A 8 -6.79 2.00 -10.99
CA PRO A 8 -5.37 2.25 -11.20
C PRO A 8 -4.51 1.54 -10.16
N LEU A 9 -3.32 1.19 -10.55
CA LEU A 9 -2.42 0.46 -9.67
C LEU A 9 -2.17 1.18 -8.35
N PRO A 10 -1.97 2.50 -8.30
CA PRO A 10 -1.75 3.15 -7.01
C PRO A 10 -2.89 2.91 -6.03
N ALA A 11 -4.13 2.99 -6.50
CA ALA A 11 -5.27 2.78 -5.63
C ALA A 11 -5.36 1.34 -5.17
N ARG A 12 -5.05 0.40 -6.06
CA ARG A 12 -5.10 -1.02 -5.71
C ARG A 12 -4.02 -1.38 -4.69
N LEU A 13 -2.82 -0.86 -4.88
CA LEU A 13 -1.73 -1.13 -3.97
C LEU A 13 -2.03 -0.48 -2.61
N ALA A 14 -2.52 0.75 -2.60
CA ALA A 14 -2.85 1.43 -1.37
C ALA A 14 -3.92 0.67 -0.59
N ARG A 15 -4.90 0.12 -1.30
CA ARG A 15 -5.95 -0.65 -0.64
C ARG A 15 -5.38 -1.89 0.04
N GLU A 16 -4.47 -2.59 -0.63
CA GLU A 16 -3.89 -3.79 -0.04
C GLU A 16 -3.06 -3.46 1.20
N VAL A 17 -2.31 -2.38 1.12
CA VAL A 17 -1.49 -1.96 2.25
C VAL A 17 -2.39 -1.56 3.42
N LEU A 18 -3.47 -0.84 3.14
CA LEU A 18 -4.37 -0.41 4.20
C LEU A 18 -5.09 -1.58 4.86
N GLN A 19 -5.44 -2.60 4.10
CA GLN A 19 -6.08 -3.77 4.67
C GLN A 19 -5.14 -4.49 5.61
N ALA A 20 -3.89 -4.65 5.21
CA ALA A 20 -2.90 -5.27 6.06
C ALA A 20 -2.64 -4.43 7.30
N HIS A 21 -2.60 -3.11 7.13
CA HIS A 21 -2.40 -2.18 8.22
C HIS A 21 -3.52 -2.32 9.24
N GLY A 22 -4.76 -2.40 8.78
CA GLY A 22 -5.89 -2.54 9.69
C GLY A 22 -5.83 -3.81 10.51
N ARG A 23 -5.40 -4.91 9.88
CA ARG A 23 -5.27 -6.17 10.59
C ARG A 23 -4.20 -6.09 11.68
N GLU A 24 -3.06 -5.50 11.34
CA GLU A 24 -1.97 -5.37 12.30
C GLU A 24 -2.33 -4.40 13.41
N LEU A 25 -3.02 -3.33 13.07
CA LEU A 25 -3.41 -2.36 14.07
C LEU A 25 -4.35 -2.99 15.08
N ALA A 26 -5.28 -3.82 14.62
CA ALA A 26 -6.21 -4.50 15.50
C ALA A 26 -5.48 -5.42 16.46
N ALA A 27 -4.40 -6.03 15.99
CA ALA A 27 -3.67 -6.96 16.82
C ALA A 27 -2.70 -6.27 17.79
N ALA A 28 -2.08 -5.20 17.34
CA ALA A 28 -1.03 -4.57 18.12
C ALA A 28 -1.44 -3.35 18.93
N GLY A 29 -2.57 -2.79 18.61
CA GLY A 29 -3.02 -1.57 19.28
C GLY A 29 -2.58 -0.33 18.54
N PRO A 30 -3.21 0.79 18.83
CA PRO A 30 -3.05 2.03 18.06
C PRO A 30 -1.90 2.94 18.43
N HIS A 31 -1.04 2.53 19.32
CA HIS A 31 -0.06 3.47 19.85
C HIS A 31 1.22 3.63 19.06
N HIS A 32 1.49 2.79 18.13
CA HIS A 32 2.74 2.83 17.41
C HIS A 32 2.53 2.81 15.92
N PRO A 33 3.47 3.31 15.14
CA PRO A 33 3.44 3.07 13.72
C PRO A 33 3.45 1.56 13.50
N VAL A 34 2.64 1.11 12.57
CA VAL A 34 2.50 -0.32 12.34
C VAL A 34 3.43 -0.74 11.22
N THR A 35 4.22 -1.77 11.48
CA THR A 35 5.13 -2.33 10.49
C THR A 35 4.55 -3.62 9.96
N LEU A 36 4.45 -3.72 8.63
CA LEU A 36 3.87 -4.87 7.98
C LEU A 36 4.93 -5.71 7.34
N ARG A 37 4.71 -7.02 7.29
CA ARG A 37 5.51 -7.86 6.47
C ARG A 37 5.11 -7.56 5.08
N PHE A 38 6.04 -7.34 4.18
CA PHE A 38 5.72 -6.92 2.85
C PHE A 38 6.72 -7.45 1.85
N SER A 39 6.24 -8.04 0.77
CA SER A 39 7.09 -8.52 -0.30
C SER A 39 6.62 -7.90 -1.59
N GLN A 40 7.52 -7.22 -2.30
CA GLN A 40 7.18 -6.62 -3.58
C GLN A 40 6.84 -7.69 -4.59
N GLU A 41 7.47 -8.85 -4.49
CA GLU A 41 7.19 -9.93 -5.42
C GLU A 41 5.78 -10.46 -5.22
N GLU A 42 5.37 -10.67 -3.97
CA GLU A 42 4.03 -11.14 -3.70
C GLU A 42 3.01 -10.12 -4.17
N MET A 43 3.29 -8.86 -3.93
CA MET A 43 2.36 -7.83 -4.32
C MET A 43 2.25 -7.73 -5.83
N SER A 44 3.37 -7.90 -6.52
CA SER A 44 3.35 -7.88 -7.97
C SER A 44 2.50 -9.02 -8.52
N GLN A 45 2.59 -10.19 -7.93
CA GLN A 45 1.79 -11.33 -8.35
C GLN A 45 0.31 -11.09 -8.03
N MET A 46 0.03 -10.59 -6.85
CA MET A 46 -1.34 -10.38 -6.44
C MET A 46 -2.04 -9.34 -7.30
N LEU A 47 -1.35 -8.28 -7.65
CA LEU A 47 -1.94 -7.19 -8.39
C LEU A 47 -1.76 -7.28 -9.90
N GLY A 48 -0.99 -8.24 -10.35
CA GLY A 48 -0.75 -8.38 -11.77
C GLY A 48 0.09 -7.26 -12.34
N ALA A 49 1.01 -6.72 -11.55
CA ALA A 49 1.84 -5.60 -11.96
C ALA A 49 3.30 -5.99 -11.82
N SER A 50 4.20 -5.28 -12.48
CA SER A 50 5.61 -5.59 -12.40
C SER A 50 6.17 -5.13 -11.07
N ARG A 51 7.21 -5.80 -10.60
CA ARG A 51 7.88 -5.40 -9.37
C ARG A 51 8.42 -3.98 -9.50
N GLN A 52 8.83 -3.63 -10.70
CA GLN A 52 9.34 -2.30 -10.96
C GLN A 52 8.28 -1.24 -10.71
N SER A 53 7.05 -1.49 -11.17
CA SER A 53 5.95 -0.57 -10.94
C SER A 53 5.61 -0.45 -9.46
N ILE A 54 5.61 -1.58 -8.76
CA ILE A 54 5.35 -1.56 -7.32
C ILE A 54 6.44 -0.74 -6.62
N ASN A 55 7.69 -0.99 -6.97
CA ASN A 55 8.80 -0.30 -6.33
C ASN A 55 8.73 1.21 -6.55
N ARG A 56 8.36 1.60 -7.76
CA ARG A 56 8.26 3.02 -8.10
C ARG A 56 7.21 3.73 -7.23
N LEU A 57 6.07 3.08 -7.04
CA LEU A 57 5.02 3.65 -6.21
C LEU A 57 5.45 3.74 -4.75
N LEU A 58 6.10 2.69 -4.26
CA LEU A 58 6.54 2.70 -2.88
C LEU A 58 7.55 3.81 -2.63
N LYS A 59 8.46 4.03 -3.57
CA LYS A 59 9.43 5.10 -3.42
C LYS A 59 8.76 6.47 -3.44
N GLN A 60 7.73 6.61 -4.25
CA GLN A 60 6.98 7.83 -4.31
C GLN A 60 6.30 8.11 -2.97
N TRP A 61 5.68 7.10 -2.40
CA TRP A 61 5.00 7.24 -1.13
C TRP A 61 5.98 7.47 0.02
N GLU A 62 7.14 6.85 -0.08
CA GLU A 62 8.17 7.02 0.94
C GLU A 62 8.68 8.47 0.93
N ARG A 63 8.88 9.01 -0.25
CA ARG A 63 9.31 10.39 -0.38
C ARG A 63 8.28 11.36 0.19
N GLY A 64 7.02 11.03 0.07
CA GLY A 64 5.95 11.85 0.59
C GLY A 64 5.72 11.67 2.08
N GLY A 65 6.43 10.76 2.71
CA GLY A 65 6.27 10.54 4.14
C GLY A 65 5.13 9.64 4.55
N ALA A 66 4.50 8.97 3.59
CA ALA A 66 3.37 8.10 3.92
C ALA A 66 3.79 6.76 4.47
N ILE A 67 4.93 6.26 4.02
CA ILE A 67 5.43 4.96 4.44
C ILE A 67 6.94 4.99 4.57
N GLU A 68 7.47 3.94 5.18
CA GLU A 68 8.90 3.75 5.27
C GLU A 68 9.15 2.31 4.84
N VAL A 69 10.00 2.10 3.86
CA VAL A 69 10.25 0.77 3.30
C VAL A 69 11.57 0.22 3.83
N ALA A 70 11.56 -1.02 4.26
CA ALA A 70 12.76 -1.69 4.68
C ALA A 70 12.75 -3.08 4.07
N TYR A 71 13.76 -3.87 4.33
CA TYR A 71 13.87 -5.18 3.74
C TYR A 71 12.69 -6.04 4.21
N ARG A 72 11.89 -6.45 3.26
CA ARG A 72 10.73 -7.30 3.52
C ARG A 72 9.74 -6.74 4.52
N SER A 73 9.76 -5.43 4.71
CA SER A 73 8.81 -4.82 5.60
C SER A 73 8.46 -3.42 5.14
N LEU A 74 7.35 -2.93 5.64
CA LEU A 74 6.86 -1.62 5.28
C LEU A 74 6.14 -1.06 6.50
N THR A 75 6.50 0.15 6.90
CA THR A 75 5.87 0.80 8.02
C THR A 75 4.94 1.89 7.50
N VAL A 76 3.70 1.88 7.92
CA VAL A 76 2.74 2.90 7.49
C VAL A 76 2.83 4.06 8.46
N LEU A 77 3.28 5.20 7.95
CA LEU A 77 3.43 6.39 8.77
C LEU A 77 2.20 7.28 8.71
N ASP A 78 1.57 7.34 7.57
CA ASP A 78 0.40 8.19 7.38
C ASP A 78 -0.68 7.43 6.62
N PRO A 79 -1.50 6.67 7.32
CA PRO A 79 -2.53 5.89 6.62
C PRO A 79 -3.55 6.75 5.90
N GLU A 80 -3.73 7.98 6.36
CA GLU A 80 -4.68 8.87 5.70
C GLU A 80 -4.23 9.20 4.29
N ALA A 81 -2.93 9.39 4.09
CA ALA A 81 -2.42 9.66 2.76
C ALA A 81 -2.72 8.51 1.82
N LEU A 82 -2.61 7.28 2.31
CA LEU A 82 -2.92 6.12 1.48
C LEU A 82 -4.42 6.01 1.22
N ARG A 83 -5.22 6.36 2.21
CA ARG A 83 -6.66 6.29 2.05
C ARG A 83 -7.12 7.27 0.97
N LEU A 84 -6.52 8.43 0.90
CA LEU A 84 -6.86 9.39 -0.13
C LEU A 84 -6.58 8.85 -1.52
N LEU A 85 -5.56 8.03 -1.67
CA LEU A 85 -5.27 7.44 -2.96
C LEU A 85 -6.38 6.48 -3.39
N THR A 86 -6.96 5.75 -2.46
CA THR A 86 -8.05 4.84 -2.80
C THR A 86 -9.31 5.61 -3.16
N GLU A 87 -9.52 6.75 -2.54
CA GLU A 87 -10.70 7.55 -2.83
C GLU A 87 -10.62 8.23 -4.17
N ARG A 88 -9.42 8.64 -4.57
CA ARG A 88 -9.27 9.31 -5.85
C ARG A 88 -9.63 8.42 -7.01
N ASP A 89 -9.57 7.15 -6.78
CA ASP A 89 -9.89 6.21 -7.80
C ASP A 89 -11.34 6.25 -8.17
N GLU A 90 -12.14 6.88 -7.38
CA GLU A 90 -13.50 6.87 -7.64
C GLU A 90 -13.91 7.86 -8.60
N GLY A 91 -13.19 8.73 -8.87
CA GLY A 91 -13.40 9.79 -9.74
C GLY A 91 -14.12 9.68 -10.93
#